data_9cd1d78ea8ac1db0a0dbf7ae9c6d59e7
#
_entry.id   9cd1d78ea8ac1db0a0dbf7ae9c6d59e7
#
_cell.length_a   1.000
_cell.length_b   1.000
_cell.length_c   1.000
_cell.angle_alpha   90.00
_cell.angle_beta   90.00
_cell.angle_gamma   90.00
#
_symmetry.space_group_name_H-M   'P 1'
#
loop_
_entity.id
_entity.type
_entity.pdbx_description
1 polymer ?
#
loop_
_entity_poly.entity_id
_entity_poly.type
_entity_poly.pdbx_seq_one_letter_code
_entity_poly.pdbx_strand_id
1 'polypeptide(L)'
;TLKPQPQLPAFQRATLANGLRVVLAERQETPLVQMALLVPSGFAADRGGVAGTASLAAAMLDEGTRSRDALALSAELDALGARLNTGCGPDTITVSLNTLTRHLDKAVELFADVVVNPTFPESDFKRLQQQRLAAIQREKSDPNGVALRVLPRLVFGEGHPYAAPLSGNGDEAGVAALTRDDLQRFYARWFRPEQTTLTVAGAVTLEELLPILERRFGAWRAVSKDSGALPFEGLDASAPVAKRTSILYVIDRPDAAQSVIVAGCPAAAKREADEAAIQVMNTILGGSFTSRINMNLREDKHWSYGARTSLLDMRGERAFLCSTSVQADKTAEALRELKQEVLGMQAERPPTDAEVEKAVTDLTLRLGGQWETLSAVGDVMQQVVRLGLSESYFRGYAEALRGVTVPDVWAAAAHVARAESLVWLVVGDRARLLPELEALGWGPVTMLDAEMSQP
;
A
#
# COMPACT_ATOMS: atom_id res chain seq x y z
N THR A 1 13.05 12.96 33.67
CA THR A 1 12.45 11.61 33.84
C THR A 1 11.89 11.18 32.48
N LEU A 2 12.61 10.27 31.81
CA LEU A 2 12.13 9.61 30.61
C LEU A 2 10.81 8.90 30.98
N LYS A 3 9.70 9.32 30.36
CA LYS A 3 8.44 8.57 30.45
C LYS A 3 8.71 7.16 29.91
N PRO A 4 8.17 6.10 30.54
CA PRO A 4 8.30 4.76 30.00
C PRO A 4 7.79 4.77 28.56
N GLN A 5 8.63 4.35 27.62
CA GLN A 5 8.20 4.22 26.22
C GLN A 5 7.18 3.07 26.15
N PRO A 6 6.04 3.25 25.51
CA PRO A 6 5.12 2.16 25.28
C PRO A 6 5.86 1.05 24.55
N GLN A 7 5.82 -0.15 25.09
CA GLN A 7 6.47 -1.32 24.48
C GLN A 7 5.45 -2.06 23.62
N LEU A 8 5.87 -2.49 22.45
CA LEU A 8 5.08 -3.39 21.63
C LEU A 8 4.77 -4.66 22.46
N PRO A 9 3.48 -5.06 22.61
CA PRO A 9 3.15 -6.28 23.34
C PRO A 9 3.79 -7.50 22.69
N ALA A 10 4.04 -8.54 23.48
CA ALA A 10 4.50 -9.82 22.95
C ALA A 10 3.38 -10.46 22.13
N PHE A 11 3.71 -11.01 20.95
CA PHE A 11 2.77 -11.72 20.13
C PHE A 11 2.71 -13.19 20.52
N GLN A 12 1.52 -13.65 20.87
CA GLN A 12 1.22 -15.07 21.07
C GLN A 12 0.82 -15.68 19.72
N ARG A 13 1.19 -16.94 19.48
CA ARG A 13 0.95 -17.62 18.20
C ARG A 13 0.28 -18.96 18.41
N ALA A 14 -0.64 -19.29 17.53
CA ALA A 14 -1.25 -20.60 17.43
C ALA A 14 -1.55 -20.93 15.96
N THR A 15 -1.85 -22.19 15.71
CA THR A 15 -2.31 -22.64 14.38
C THR A 15 -3.50 -23.57 14.61
N LEU A 16 -4.62 -23.27 13.94
CA LEU A 16 -5.81 -24.11 13.98
C LEU A 16 -5.58 -25.45 13.24
N ALA A 17 -6.40 -26.43 13.52
CA ALA A 17 -6.30 -27.77 12.92
C ALA A 17 -6.34 -27.75 11.37
N ASN A 18 -6.94 -26.74 10.77
CA ASN A 18 -6.99 -26.52 9.31
C ASN A 18 -5.81 -25.77 8.72
N GLY A 19 -4.84 -25.37 9.56
CA GLY A 19 -3.65 -24.64 9.13
C GLY A 19 -3.75 -23.11 9.22
N LEU A 20 -4.90 -22.53 9.60
CA LEU A 20 -5.04 -21.09 9.81
C LEU A 20 -4.12 -20.63 10.95
N ARG A 21 -3.21 -19.73 10.62
CA ARG A 21 -2.28 -19.15 11.60
C ARG A 21 -2.95 -18.02 12.36
N VAL A 22 -2.78 -17.98 13.68
CA VAL A 22 -3.32 -16.97 14.57
C VAL A 22 -2.16 -16.26 15.28
N VAL A 23 -2.20 -14.93 15.28
CA VAL A 23 -1.25 -14.07 16.01
C VAL A 23 -2.07 -13.15 16.91
N LEU A 24 -1.85 -13.20 18.22
CA LEU A 24 -2.57 -12.42 19.22
C LEU A 24 -1.63 -11.46 19.94
N ALA A 25 -2.05 -10.19 20.04
CA ALA A 25 -1.53 -9.19 20.96
C ALA A 25 -2.59 -8.90 22.03
N GLU A 26 -2.39 -9.44 23.22
CA GLU A 26 -3.32 -9.24 24.33
C GLU A 26 -3.21 -7.82 24.90
N ARG A 27 -4.34 -7.10 24.98
CA ARG A 27 -4.49 -5.74 25.50
C ARG A 27 -5.80 -5.63 26.27
N GLN A 28 -5.73 -5.53 27.59
CA GLN A 28 -6.89 -5.57 28.50
C GLN A 28 -7.45 -4.18 28.86
N GLU A 29 -6.83 -3.08 28.39
CA GLU A 29 -7.18 -1.73 28.79
C GLU A 29 -8.55 -1.26 28.31
N THR A 30 -9.04 -1.85 27.23
CA THR A 30 -10.37 -1.55 26.67
C THR A 30 -11.12 -2.84 26.32
N PRO A 31 -12.45 -2.93 26.51
CA PRO A 31 -13.22 -4.13 26.24
C PRO A 31 -13.50 -4.28 24.72
N LEU A 32 -12.47 -4.16 23.91
CA LEU A 32 -12.51 -4.22 22.46
C LEU A 32 -11.61 -5.33 21.94
N VAL A 33 -12.03 -5.96 20.84
CA VAL A 33 -11.20 -6.89 20.07
C VAL A 33 -11.22 -6.44 18.60
N GLN A 34 -10.03 -6.30 18.05
CA GLN A 34 -9.80 -6.01 16.65
C GLN A 34 -9.13 -7.22 15.99
N MET A 35 -9.67 -7.65 14.86
CA MET A 35 -9.19 -8.80 14.11
C MET A 35 -8.97 -8.41 12.65
N ALA A 36 -7.94 -8.99 12.04
CA ALA A 36 -7.73 -8.87 10.60
C ALA A 36 -7.24 -10.20 10.02
N LEU A 37 -8.01 -10.76 9.11
CA LEU A 37 -7.65 -11.92 8.32
C LEU A 37 -6.90 -11.45 7.08
N LEU A 38 -5.67 -11.93 6.91
CA LEU A 38 -4.76 -11.54 5.83
C LEU A 38 -4.58 -12.70 4.86
N VAL A 39 -5.22 -12.60 3.71
CA VAL A 39 -5.06 -13.55 2.60
C VAL A 39 -3.93 -13.04 1.70
N PRO A 40 -2.86 -13.82 1.43
CA PRO A 40 -1.68 -13.35 0.70
C PRO A 40 -1.90 -13.27 -0.82
N SER A 41 -2.93 -12.53 -1.23
CA SER A 41 -3.38 -12.38 -2.62
C SER A 41 -4.03 -11.01 -2.81
N GLY A 42 -3.23 -9.94 -2.87
CA GLY A 42 -3.71 -8.62 -3.27
C GLY A 42 -3.88 -8.49 -4.78
N PHE A 43 -3.97 -7.24 -5.28
CA PHE A 43 -4.12 -7.02 -6.73
C PHE A 43 -2.87 -7.45 -7.55
N ALA A 44 -1.71 -7.69 -6.92
CA ALA A 44 -0.58 -8.36 -7.59
C ALA A 44 -0.91 -9.79 -8.05
N ALA A 45 -1.91 -10.43 -7.44
CA ALA A 45 -2.38 -11.76 -7.84
C ALA A 45 -3.17 -11.76 -9.17
N ASP A 46 -3.53 -10.59 -9.68
CA ASP A 46 -4.19 -10.45 -10.99
C ASP A 46 -3.20 -10.64 -12.16
N ARG A 47 -1.90 -10.79 -11.88
CA ARG A 47 -0.88 -11.03 -12.90
C ARG A 47 -1.24 -12.21 -13.79
N GLY A 48 -1.26 -11.99 -15.10
CA GLY A 48 -1.63 -13.00 -16.09
C GLY A 48 -3.14 -13.27 -16.18
N GLY A 49 -3.95 -12.52 -15.45
CA GLY A 49 -5.40 -12.48 -15.49
C GLY A 49 -5.92 -11.09 -15.79
N VAL A 50 -7.09 -10.76 -15.28
CA VAL A 50 -7.74 -9.46 -15.47
C VAL A 50 -7.49 -8.58 -14.26
N ALA A 51 -6.84 -7.42 -14.47
CA ALA A 51 -6.58 -6.44 -13.42
C ALA A 51 -7.91 -5.92 -12.83
N GLY A 52 -8.00 -5.89 -11.49
CA GLY A 52 -9.21 -5.52 -10.74
C GLY A 52 -9.99 -6.71 -10.20
N THR A 53 -9.65 -7.95 -10.61
CA THR A 53 -10.31 -9.17 -10.12
C THR A 53 -10.20 -9.31 -8.60
N ALA A 54 -8.98 -9.19 -8.04
CA ALA A 54 -8.74 -9.30 -6.60
C ALA A 54 -9.54 -8.29 -5.79
N SER A 55 -9.53 -7.03 -6.22
CA SER A 55 -10.24 -5.95 -5.54
C SER A 55 -11.75 -6.11 -5.60
N LEU A 56 -12.28 -6.57 -6.75
CA LEU A 56 -13.71 -6.81 -6.89
C LEU A 56 -14.14 -8.06 -6.11
N ALA A 57 -13.31 -9.12 -6.11
CA ALA A 57 -13.56 -10.31 -5.29
C ALA A 57 -13.58 -9.99 -3.80
N ALA A 58 -12.65 -9.15 -3.33
CA ALA A 58 -12.65 -8.67 -1.94
C ALA A 58 -13.91 -7.90 -1.59
N ALA A 59 -14.37 -7.00 -2.47
CA ALA A 59 -15.57 -6.20 -2.27
C ALA A 59 -16.87 -7.02 -2.31
N MET A 60 -16.85 -8.23 -2.87
CA MET A 60 -18.01 -9.11 -2.94
C MET A 60 -18.20 -10.01 -1.71
N LEU A 61 -17.21 -10.09 -0.81
CA LEU A 61 -17.23 -11.04 0.30
C LEU A 61 -18.39 -10.80 1.26
N ASP A 62 -18.70 -9.55 1.55
CA ASP A 62 -19.75 -9.15 2.50
C ASP A 62 -21.09 -8.77 1.84
N GLU A 63 -21.19 -8.94 0.53
CA GLU A 63 -22.44 -8.70 -0.20
C GLU A 63 -23.47 -9.86 -0.09
N GLY A 64 -23.05 -11.00 0.44
CA GLY A 64 -23.95 -12.11 0.74
C GLY A 64 -23.21 -13.39 1.10
N THR A 65 -23.74 -14.11 2.07
CA THR A 65 -23.27 -15.41 2.51
C THR A 65 -24.34 -16.47 2.24
N ARG A 66 -24.05 -17.74 2.56
CA ARG A 66 -25.05 -18.82 2.43
C ARG A 66 -26.28 -18.61 3.32
N SER A 67 -26.14 -17.88 4.41
CA SER A 67 -27.17 -17.72 5.44
C SER A 67 -27.73 -16.30 5.54
N ARG A 68 -27.10 -15.32 4.92
CA ARG A 68 -27.44 -13.89 5.04
C ARG A 68 -27.22 -13.16 3.73
N ASP A 69 -28.11 -12.26 3.38
CA ASP A 69 -27.85 -11.22 2.41
C ASP A 69 -27.07 -10.04 3.05
N ALA A 70 -26.64 -9.07 2.25
CA ALA A 70 -25.88 -7.91 2.72
C ALA A 70 -26.62 -7.09 3.79
N LEU A 71 -27.95 -6.93 3.65
CA LEU A 71 -28.76 -6.15 4.60
C LEU A 71 -28.89 -6.85 5.95
N ALA A 72 -29.14 -8.15 5.95
CA ALA A 72 -29.21 -8.95 7.16
C ALA A 72 -27.86 -8.99 7.88
N LEU A 73 -26.75 -9.15 7.13
CA LEU A 73 -25.39 -9.09 7.68
C LEU A 73 -25.10 -7.74 8.34
N SER A 74 -25.40 -6.64 7.65
CA SER A 74 -25.22 -5.28 8.19
C SER A 74 -26.05 -5.05 9.45
N ALA A 75 -27.33 -5.46 9.44
CA ALA A 75 -28.22 -5.30 10.61
C ALA A 75 -27.74 -6.12 11.83
N GLU A 76 -27.23 -7.36 11.62
CA GLU A 76 -26.67 -8.15 12.73
C GLU A 76 -25.38 -7.54 13.27
N LEU A 77 -24.51 -7.01 12.42
CA LEU A 77 -23.28 -6.31 12.83
C LEU A 77 -23.62 -5.04 13.64
N ASP A 78 -24.56 -4.23 13.15
CA ASP A 78 -25.01 -3.01 13.83
C ASP A 78 -25.60 -3.29 15.21
N ALA A 79 -26.40 -4.37 15.33
CA ALA A 79 -26.96 -4.79 16.61
C ALA A 79 -25.89 -5.19 17.64
N LEU A 80 -24.72 -5.65 17.20
CA LEU A 80 -23.57 -5.96 18.05
C LEU A 80 -22.66 -4.75 18.29
N GLY A 81 -22.88 -3.62 17.62
CA GLY A 81 -21.91 -2.52 17.56
C GLY A 81 -20.59 -2.95 16.93
N ALA A 82 -20.62 -3.96 16.08
CA ALA A 82 -19.45 -4.49 15.39
C ALA A 82 -19.30 -3.83 14.01
N ARG A 83 -18.06 -3.76 13.53
CA ARG A 83 -17.74 -3.27 12.18
C ARG A 83 -16.91 -4.30 11.45
N LEU A 84 -17.36 -4.68 10.27
CA LEU A 84 -16.66 -5.55 9.34
C LEU A 84 -16.31 -4.74 8.10
N ASN A 85 -15.08 -4.89 7.59
CA ASN A 85 -14.65 -4.25 6.36
C ASN A 85 -13.80 -5.23 5.55
N THR A 86 -13.90 -5.12 4.24
CA THR A 86 -13.06 -5.84 3.28
C THR A 86 -12.18 -4.85 2.53
N GLY A 87 -10.97 -5.27 2.17
CA GLY A 87 -10.03 -4.42 1.44
C GLY A 87 -9.02 -5.24 0.64
N CYS A 88 -8.50 -4.63 -0.42
CA CYS A 88 -7.47 -5.25 -1.25
C CYS A 88 -6.30 -4.29 -1.41
N GLY A 89 -5.14 -4.70 -0.93
CA GLY A 89 -3.85 -4.02 -1.16
C GLY A 89 -3.05 -4.71 -2.27
N PRO A 90 -1.79 -4.28 -2.46
CA PRO A 90 -0.93 -4.94 -3.45
C PRO A 90 -0.74 -6.44 -3.20
N ASP A 91 -0.44 -6.82 -1.96
CA ASP A 91 -0.03 -8.18 -1.59
C ASP A 91 -1.08 -8.97 -0.84
N THR A 92 -2.11 -8.31 -0.30
CA THR A 92 -3.07 -8.96 0.59
C THR A 92 -4.48 -8.46 0.37
N ILE A 93 -5.44 -9.39 0.45
CA ILE A 93 -6.81 -9.06 0.80
C ILE A 93 -6.92 -9.13 2.32
N THR A 94 -7.54 -8.12 2.90
CA THR A 94 -7.77 -8.03 4.34
C THR A 94 -9.27 -8.02 4.61
N VAL A 95 -9.74 -8.91 5.48
CA VAL A 95 -11.07 -8.84 6.08
C VAL A 95 -10.88 -8.49 7.54
N SER A 96 -11.42 -7.37 7.98
CA SER A 96 -11.25 -6.86 9.35
C SER A 96 -12.56 -6.81 10.10
N LEU A 97 -12.48 -7.08 11.42
CA LEU A 97 -13.59 -7.03 12.35
C LEU A 97 -13.17 -6.24 13.59
N ASN A 98 -14.01 -5.31 14.01
CA ASN A 98 -13.92 -4.64 15.31
C ASN A 98 -15.18 -4.93 16.10
N THR A 99 -15.04 -5.39 17.35
CA THR A 99 -16.18 -5.74 18.19
C THR A 99 -15.88 -5.54 19.68
N LEU A 100 -16.92 -5.44 20.48
CA LEU A 100 -16.81 -5.51 21.93
C LEU A 100 -16.52 -6.95 22.36
N THR A 101 -15.67 -7.15 23.39
CA THR A 101 -15.31 -8.47 23.92
C THR A 101 -16.55 -9.31 24.27
N ARG A 102 -17.59 -8.69 24.88
CA ARG A 102 -18.84 -9.40 25.22
C ARG A 102 -19.61 -9.97 24.02
N HIS A 103 -19.36 -9.49 22.83
CA HIS A 103 -20.01 -9.93 21.60
C HIS A 103 -19.09 -10.74 20.68
N LEU A 104 -17.88 -11.10 21.16
CA LEU A 104 -16.83 -11.70 20.34
C LEU A 104 -17.29 -12.96 19.60
N ASP A 105 -17.91 -13.92 20.28
CA ASP A 105 -18.31 -15.19 19.63
C ASP A 105 -19.32 -14.98 18.49
N LYS A 106 -20.33 -14.10 18.72
CA LYS A 106 -21.33 -13.81 17.68
C LYS A 106 -20.75 -12.98 16.53
N ALA A 107 -19.86 -12.02 16.83
CA ALA A 107 -19.20 -11.22 15.80
C ALA A 107 -18.23 -12.08 14.97
N VAL A 108 -17.51 -13.02 15.59
CA VAL A 108 -16.64 -13.97 14.88
C VAL A 108 -17.46 -14.95 14.03
N GLU A 109 -18.69 -15.31 14.44
CA GLU A 109 -19.59 -16.08 13.58
C GLU A 109 -19.88 -15.36 12.26
N LEU A 110 -20.25 -14.06 12.33
CA LEU A 110 -20.51 -13.26 11.12
C LEU A 110 -19.25 -13.08 10.26
N PHE A 111 -18.13 -12.83 10.92
CA PHE A 111 -16.84 -12.70 10.27
C PHE A 111 -16.43 -13.99 9.53
N ALA A 112 -16.56 -15.13 10.17
CA ALA A 112 -16.27 -16.42 9.58
C ALA A 112 -17.23 -16.73 8.42
N ASP A 113 -18.51 -16.38 8.52
CA ASP A 113 -19.51 -16.60 7.46
C ASP A 113 -19.13 -15.82 6.19
N VAL A 114 -18.71 -14.55 6.32
CA VAL A 114 -18.22 -13.73 5.21
C VAL A 114 -16.96 -14.33 4.56
N VAL A 115 -16.02 -14.84 5.36
CA VAL A 115 -14.77 -15.39 4.84
C VAL A 115 -14.97 -16.77 4.20
N VAL A 116 -15.78 -17.63 4.82
CA VAL A 116 -15.86 -19.06 4.46
C VAL A 116 -17.01 -19.37 3.49
N ASN A 117 -18.08 -18.59 3.53
CA ASN A 117 -19.33 -18.88 2.83
C ASN A 117 -19.81 -17.75 1.90
N PRO A 118 -18.97 -16.93 1.26
CA PRO A 118 -19.47 -15.91 0.36
C PRO A 118 -20.20 -16.53 -0.84
N THR A 119 -21.28 -15.91 -1.29
CA THR A 119 -22.11 -16.43 -2.39
C THR A 119 -21.94 -15.68 -3.70
N PHE A 120 -21.35 -14.49 -3.67
CA PHE A 120 -21.16 -13.63 -4.84
C PHE A 120 -22.47 -13.42 -5.60
N PRO A 121 -23.51 -12.75 -5.03
CA PRO A 121 -24.80 -12.59 -5.70
C PRO A 121 -24.65 -11.81 -7.01
N GLU A 122 -25.35 -12.25 -8.06
CA GLU A 122 -25.24 -11.68 -9.41
C GLU A 122 -25.65 -10.20 -9.48
N SER A 123 -26.70 -9.82 -8.73
CA SER A 123 -27.17 -8.43 -8.66
C SER A 123 -26.08 -7.49 -8.08
N ASP A 124 -25.42 -7.94 -7.00
CA ASP A 124 -24.41 -7.17 -6.30
C ASP A 124 -23.11 -7.13 -7.09
N PHE A 125 -22.76 -8.22 -7.77
CA PHE A 125 -21.66 -8.23 -8.72
C PHE A 125 -21.84 -7.15 -9.79
N LYS A 126 -22.99 -7.07 -10.45
CA LYS A 126 -23.26 -6.06 -11.48
C LYS A 126 -23.22 -4.66 -10.91
N ARG A 127 -23.77 -4.43 -9.73
CA ARG A 127 -23.74 -3.16 -9.05
C ARG A 127 -22.30 -2.70 -8.74
N LEU A 128 -21.50 -3.58 -8.14
CA LEU A 128 -20.10 -3.29 -7.80
C LEU A 128 -19.22 -3.13 -9.05
N GLN A 129 -19.46 -3.92 -10.10
CA GLN A 129 -18.77 -3.75 -11.39
C GLN A 129 -19.02 -2.35 -11.96
N GLN A 130 -20.27 -1.87 -11.99
CA GLN A 130 -20.59 -0.52 -12.44
C GLN A 130 -19.97 0.57 -11.56
N GLN A 131 -19.97 0.38 -10.24
CA GLN A 131 -19.30 1.31 -9.31
C GLN A 131 -17.78 1.36 -9.57
N ARG A 132 -17.17 0.20 -9.88
CA ARG A 132 -15.75 0.10 -10.22
C ARG A 132 -15.43 0.83 -11.51
N LEU A 133 -16.22 0.64 -12.56
CA LEU A 133 -16.08 1.37 -13.83
C LEU A 133 -16.21 2.88 -13.61
N ALA A 134 -17.18 3.33 -12.81
CA ALA A 134 -17.33 4.73 -12.48
C ALA A 134 -16.13 5.27 -11.66
N ALA A 135 -15.53 4.45 -10.78
CA ALA A 135 -14.32 4.83 -10.05
C ALA A 135 -13.11 4.99 -11.00
N ILE A 136 -12.95 4.08 -11.97
CA ILE A 136 -11.91 4.19 -13.01
C ILE A 136 -12.08 5.48 -13.83
N GLN A 137 -13.31 5.83 -14.22
CA GLN A 137 -13.57 7.08 -14.95
C GLN A 137 -13.23 8.32 -14.11
N ARG A 138 -13.54 8.31 -12.82
CA ARG A 138 -13.12 9.40 -11.91
C ARG A 138 -11.60 9.52 -11.82
N GLU A 139 -10.88 8.39 -11.67
CA GLU A 139 -9.41 8.39 -11.69
C GLU A 139 -8.83 8.95 -12.98
N LYS A 140 -9.39 8.59 -14.14
CA LYS A 140 -8.97 9.12 -15.45
C LYS A 140 -9.27 10.61 -15.61
N SER A 141 -10.29 11.13 -14.94
CA SER A 141 -10.67 12.56 -14.98
C SER A 141 -9.83 13.41 -14.03
N ASP A 142 -9.30 12.85 -12.95
CA ASP A 142 -8.45 13.55 -11.98
C ASP A 142 -6.97 13.46 -12.37
N PRO A 143 -6.23 14.60 -12.44
CA PRO A 143 -4.80 14.59 -12.80
C PRO A 143 -3.93 13.74 -11.87
N ASN A 144 -4.19 13.72 -10.56
CA ASN A 144 -3.48 12.85 -9.62
C ASN A 144 -3.88 11.38 -9.82
N GLY A 145 -5.17 11.14 -10.03
CA GLY A 145 -5.71 9.81 -10.29
C GLY A 145 -5.04 9.16 -11.50
N VAL A 146 -4.99 9.86 -12.64
CA VAL A 146 -4.36 9.32 -13.86
C VAL A 146 -2.86 9.14 -13.69
N ALA A 147 -2.18 10.03 -12.98
CA ALA A 147 -0.75 9.87 -12.70
C ALA A 147 -0.47 8.58 -11.91
N LEU A 148 -1.26 8.30 -10.85
CA LEU A 148 -1.10 7.11 -10.01
C LEU A 148 -1.60 5.82 -10.69
N ARG A 149 -2.41 5.92 -11.74
CA ARG A 149 -2.75 4.77 -12.59
C ARG A 149 -1.60 4.37 -13.50
N VAL A 150 -0.93 5.35 -14.09
CA VAL A 150 0.08 5.15 -15.14
C VAL A 150 1.46 4.86 -14.55
N LEU A 151 1.84 5.57 -13.47
CA LEU A 151 3.18 5.51 -12.91
C LEU A 151 3.67 4.11 -12.54
N PRO A 152 2.89 3.21 -11.93
CA PRO A 152 3.39 1.88 -11.57
C PRO A 152 3.91 1.08 -12.76
N ARG A 153 3.22 1.15 -13.90
CA ARG A 153 3.64 0.47 -15.13
C ARG A 153 4.94 1.08 -15.70
N LEU A 154 5.12 2.39 -15.54
CA LEU A 154 6.38 3.06 -15.88
C LEU A 154 7.50 2.67 -14.92
N VAL A 155 7.21 2.51 -13.63
CA VAL A 155 8.22 2.16 -12.60
C VAL A 155 8.64 0.71 -12.73
N PHE A 156 7.70 -0.24 -12.74
CA PHE A 156 7.99 -1.66 -12.66
C PHE A 156 8.09 -2.35 -14.03
N GLY A 157 7.52 -1.76 -15.06
CA GLY A 157 7.44 -2.37 -16.39
C GLY A 157 6.19 -3.24 -16.59
N GLU A 158 5.85 -3.47 -17.85
CA GLU A 158 4.70 -4.28 -18.23
C GLU A 158 4.86 -5.73 -17.78
N GLY A 159 3.76 -6.34 -17.32
CA GLY A 159 3.74 -7.73 -16.84
C GLY A 159 4.30 -7.94 -15.43
N HIS A 160 4.84 -6.90 -14.78
CA HIS A 160 5.24 -6.98 -13.39
C HIS A 160 4.00 -7.00 -12.47
N PRO A 161 3.96 -7.78 -11.38
CA PRO A 161 2.81 -7.84 -10.47
C PRO A 161 2.38 -6.49 -9.89
N TYR A 162 3.33 -5.58 -9.68
CA TYR A 162 3.07 -4.24 -9.14
C TYR A 162 2.89 -3.16 -10.23
N ALA A 163 2.79 -3.53 -11.49
CA ALA A 163 2.53 -2.60 -12.59
C ALA A 163 1.05 -2.16 -12.70
N ALA A 164 0.16 -2.79 -11.93
CA ALA A 164 -1.25 -2.41 -11.88
C ALA A 164 -1.45 -1.02 -11.23
N PRO A 165 -2.53 -0.31 -11.55
CA PRO A 165 -2.88 0.95 -10.88
C PRO A 165 -2.86 0.81 -9.37
N LEU A 166 -2.28 1.80 -8.65
CA LEU A 166 -2.13 1.75 -7.19
C LEU A 166 -3.46 1.66 -6.43
N SER A 167 -4.55 2.07 -7.05
CA SER A 167 -5.90 1.92 -6.51
C SER A 167 -6.39 0.47 -6.47
N GLY A 168 -5.76 -0.43 -7.24
CA GLY A 168 -6.24 -1.79 -7.46
C GLY A 168 -7.54 -1.88 -8.26
N ASN A 169 -8.03 -0.77 -8.83
CA ASN A 169 -9.30 -0.74 -9.58
C ASN A 169 -9.24 -1.47 -10.94
N GLY A 170 -8.03 -1.79 -11.42
CA GLY A 170 -7.84 -2.42 -12.72
C GLY A 170 -7.98 -1.46 -13.90
N ASP A 171 -8.18 -2.00 -15.08
CA ASP A 171 -8.46 -1.24 -16.30
C ASP A 171 -9.93 -1.38 -16.73
N GLU A 172 -10.40 -0.42 -17.52
CA GLU A 172 -11.82 -0.32 -17.88
C GLU A 172 -12.29 -1.52 -18.71
N ALA A 173 -11.53 -1.92 -19.72
CA ALA A 173 -11.89 -3.00 -20.62
C ALA A 173 -11.91 -4.35 -19.87
N GLY A 174 -10.88 -4.58 -19.04
CA GLY A 174 -10.79 -5.78 -18.22
C GLY A 174 -11.94 -5.89 -17.23
N VAL A 175 -12.18 -4.84 -16.45
CA VAL A 175 -13.27 -4.82 -15.44
C VAL A 175 -14.64 -4.99 -16.11
N ALA A 176 -14.87 -4.39 -17.28
CA ALA A 176 -16.12 -4.55 -18.04
C ALA A 176 -16.33 -6.00 -18.52
N ALA A 177 -15.25 -6.73 -18.80
CA ALA A 177 -15.28 -8.12 -19.25
C ALA A 177 -15.36 -9.14 -18.12
N LEU A 178 -15.08 -8.74 -16.85
CA LEU A 178 -15.15 -9.65 -15.70
C LEU A 178 -16.53 -10.24 -15.54
N THR A 179 -16.56 -11.50 -15.15
CA THR A 179 -17.76 -12.24 -14.78
C THR A 179 -17.72 -12.61 -13.30
N ARG A 180 -18.88 -12.92 -12.74
CA ARG A 180 -18.98 -13.46 -11.38
C ARG A 180 -18.12 -14.72 -11.20
N ASP A 181 -18.06 -15.59 -12.20
CA ASP A 181 -17.29 -16.83 -12.16
C ASP A 181 -15.78 -16.57 -12.07
N ASP A 182 -15.28 -15.45 -12.61
CA ASP A 182 -13.88 -15.05 -12.45
C ASP A 182 -13.56 -14.76 -10.98
N LEU A 183 -14.46 -14.08 -10.27
CA LEU A 183 -14.29 -13.78 -8.85
C LEU A 183 -14.39 -15.04 -8.00
N GLN A 184 -15.30 -15.96 -8.32
CA GLN A 184 -15.43 -17.26 -7.64
C GLN A 184 -14.16 -18.12 -7.85
N ARG A 185 -13.57 -18.13 -9.06
CA ARG A 185 -12.30 -18.80 -9.34
C ARG A 185 -11.14 -18.17 -8.55
N PHE A 186 -11.11 -16.84 -8.48
CA PHE A 186 -10.13 -16.13 -7.68
C PHE A 186 -10.24 -16.53 -6.19
N TYR A 187 -11.43 -16.47 -5.64
CA TYR A 187 -11.69 -16.88 -4.25
C TYR A 187 -11.28 -18.34 -4.03
N ALA A 188 -11.71 -19.26 -4.87
CA ALA A 188 -11.39 -20.70 -4.75
C ALA A 188 -9.88 -20.99 -4.78
N ARG A 189 -9.12 -20.18 -5.51
CA ARG A 189 -7.67 -20.31 -5.61
C ARG A 189 -6.94 -19.77 -4.38
N TRP A 190 -7.33 -18.60 -3.87
CA TRP A 190 -6.54 -17.84 -2.93
C TRP A 190 -7.01 -17.91 -1.47
N PHE A 191 -8.30 -18.15 -1.22
CA PHE A 191 -8.84 -18.23 0.14
C PHE A 191 -8.59 -19.61 0.76
N ARG A 192 -7.39 -19.76 1.32
CA ARG A 192 -6.87 -21.02 1.83
C ARG A 192 -6.43 -20.83 3.29
N PRO A 193 -6.98 -21.61 4.24
CA PRO A 193 -6.63 -21.43 5.66
C PRO A 193 -5.13 -21.59 5.91
N GLU A 194 -4.47 -22.57 5.27
CA GLU A 194 -3.07 -22.88 5.45
C GLU A 194 -2.10 -21.77 4.94
N GLN A 195 -2.57 -20.88 4.09
CA GLN A 195 -1.79 -19.72 3.61
C GLN A 195 -2.16 -18.41 4.33
N THR A 196 -3.26 -18.40 5.04
CA THR A 196 -3.87 -17.21 5.64
C THR A 196 -3.40 -17.03 7.08
N THR A 197 -3.34 -15.78 7.52
CA THR A 197 -3.01 -15.42 8.90
C THR A 197 -4.10 -14.52 9.46
N LEU A 198 -4.59 -14.84 10.65
CA LEU A 198 -5.49 -14.01 11.44
C LEU A 198 -4.67 -13.28 12.50
N THR A 199 -4.64 -11.96 12.46
CA THR A 199 -4.10 -11.11 13.52
C THR A 199 -5.23 -10.67 14.44
N VAL A 200 -5.00 -10.70 15.74
CA VAL A 200 -5.97 -10.31 16.77
C VAL A 200 -5.28 -9.41 17.79
N ALA A 201 -5.87 -8.27 18.08
CA ALA A 201 -5.43 -7.39 19.16
C ALA A 201 -6.63 -7.06 20.05
N GLY A 202 -6.51 -7.15 21.36
CA GLY A 202 -7.60 -6.77 22.25
C GLY A 202 -7.70 -7.52 23.57
N ALA A 203 -8.84 -7.31 24.23
CA ALA A 203 -9.13 -7.86 25.54
C ALA A 203 -9.68 -9.30 25.40
N VAL A 204 -8.82 -10.22 25.02
CA VAL A 204 -9.09 -11.65 24.93
C VAL A 204 -7.79 -12.41 25.12
N THR A 205 -7.82 -13.53 25.81
CA THR A 205 -6.67 -14.45 25.93
C THR A 205 -6.68 -15.48 24.79
N LEU A 206 -5.51 -16.10 24.55
CA LEU A 206 -5.43 -17.15 23.52
C LEU A 206 -6.28 -18.37 23.90
N GLU A 207 -6.39 -18.68 25.20
CA GLU A 207 -7.20 -19.77 25.73
C GLU A 207 -8.71 -19.57 25.45
N GLU A 208 -9.21 -18.34 25.59
CA GLU A 208 -10.59 -17.97 25.28
C GLU A 208 -10.86 -17.92 23.77
N LEU A 209 -9.90 -17.42 23.00
CA LEU A 209 -10.04 -17.17 21.57
C LEU A 209 -10.04 -18.46 20.74
N LEU A 210 -9.12 -19.39 21.02
CA LEU A 210 -8.94 -20.59 20.18
C LEU A 210 -10.18 -21.46 20.05
N PRO A 211 -10.96 -21.77 21.12
CA PRO A 211 -12.20 -22.53 20.98
C PRO A 211 -13.24 -21.85 20.10
N ILE A 212 -13.31 -20.51 20.12
CA ILE A 212 -14.20 -19.74 19.26
C ILE A 212 -13.76 -19.89 17.80
N LEU A 213 -12.47 -19.71 17.53
CA LEU A 213 -11.93 -19.80 16.17
C LEU A 213 -12.05 -21.21 15.60
N GLU A 214 -11.75 -22.27 16.38
CA GLU A 214 -11.92 -23.65 15.94
C GLU A 214 -13.37 -23.98 15.60
N ARG A 215 -14.32 -23.50 16.39
CA ARG A 215 -15.77 -23.70 16.13
C ARG A 215 -16.21 -23.01 14.84
N ARG A 216 -15.69 -21.80 14.54
CA ARG A 216 -16.14 -20.95 13.44
C ARG A 216 -15.35 -21.15 12.15
N PHE A 217 -14.04 -21.36 12.24
CA PHE A 217 -13.15 -21.53 11.09
C PHE A 217 -12.66 -22.97 10.90
N GLY A 218 -12.74 -23.82 11.91
CA GLY A 218 -12.12 -25.16 11.88
C GLY A 218 -12.61 -26.05 10.73
N ALA A 219 -13.82 -25.83 10.22
CA ALA A 219 -14.35 -26.52 9.05
C ALA A 219 -13.91 -25.92 7.70
N TRP A 220 -13.30 -24.72 7.69
CA TRP A 220 -12.85 -24.08 6.46
C TRP A 220 -11.76 -24.90 5.78
N ARG A 221 -11.95 -25.18 4.50
CA ARG A 221 -11.02 -25.93 3.64
C ARG A 221 -10.82 -25.18 2.34
N ALA A 222 -9.63 -25.30 1.75
CA ALA A 222 -9.38 -24.82 0.41
C ALA A 222 -10.32 -25.47 -0.59
N VAL A 223 -10.94 -24.67 -1.45
CA VAL A 223 -11.88 -25.14 -2.48
C VAL A 223 -11.13 -25.77 -3.65
N SER A 224 -10.04 -25.16 -4.08
CA SER A 224 -9.20 -25.65 -5.17
C SER A 224 -7.98 -26.40 -4.63
N LYS A 225 -7.54 -27.44 -5.37
CA LYS A 225 -6.25 -28.11 -5.10
C LYS A 225 -5.06 -27.34 -5.66
N ASP A 226 -5.30 -26.45 -6.62
CA ASP A 226 -4.27 -25.59 -7.21
C ASP A 226 -3.98 -24.41 -6.27
N SER A 227 -2.84 -24.47 -5.61
CA SER A 227 -2.39 -23.39 -4.71
C SER A 227 -1.64 -22.27 -5.42
N GLY A 228 -1.11 -22.54 -6.63
CA GLY A 228 -0.23 -21.58 -7.32
C GLY A 228 0.97 -21.10 -6.48
N ALA A 229 1.98 -20.52 -7.11
CA ALA A 229 2.98 -19.74 -6.40
C ALA A 229 2.37 -18.43 -5.90
N LEU A 230 2.82 -17.91 -4.73
CA LEU A 230 2.37 -16.61 -4.25
C LEU A 230 2.78 -15.52 -5.24
N PRO A 231 1.97 -14.45 -5.41
CA PRO A 231 2.20 -13.44 -6.47
C PRO A 231 3.56 -12.76 -6.41
N PHE A 232 4.16 -12.71 -5.22
CA PHE A 232 5.45 -12.08 -4.93
C PHE A 232 6.62 -13.09 -4.85
N GLU A 233 6.38 -14.39 -5.02
CA GLU A 233 7.47 -15.38 -5.07
C GLU A 233 8.28 -15.23 -6.35
N GLY A 234 9.61 -15.20 -6.21
CA GLY A 234 10.51 -15.04 -7.33
C GLY A 234 10.62 -13.61 -7.87
N LEU A 235 10.07 -12.60 -7.19
CA LEU A 235 10.37 -11.21 -7.49
C LEU A 235 11.78 -10.89 -7.01
N ASP A 236 12.70 -10.75 -7.93
CA ASP A 236 14.07 -10.36 -7.63
C ASP A 236 14.22 -8.85 -7.76
N ALA A 237 14.38 -8.18 -6.62
CA ALA A 237 14.64 -6.73 -6.55
C ALA A 237 15.95 -6.32 -7.24
N SER A 238 16.82 -7.27 -7.56
CA SER A 238 18.06 -7.02 -8.27
C SER A 238 17.95 -7.17 -9.79
N ALA A 239 16.80 -7.59 -10.32
CA ALA A 239 16.60 -7.71 -11.75
C ALA A 239 16.84 -6.35 -12.43
N PRO A 240 17.66 -6.28 -13.49
CA PRO A 240 17.94 -5.00 -14.13
C PRO A 240 16.64 -4.42 -14.70
N VAL A 241 16.31 -3.21 -14.25
CA VAL A 241 15.22 -2.44 -14.86
C VAL A 241 15.54 -2.28 -16.35
N ALA A 242 14.58 -2.62 -17.20
CA ALA A 242 14.78 -2.51 -18.65
C ALA A 242 15.28 -1.10 -19.02
N LYS A 243 16.33 -1.02 -19.84
CA LYS A 243 16.82 0.25 -20.37
C LYS A 243 15.66 1.00 -21.03
N ARG A 244 15.39 2.20 -20.56
CA ARG A 244 14.32 3.05 -21.08
C ARG A 244 14.86 4.03 -22.08
N THR A 245 14.10 4.26 -23.14
CA THR A 245 14.44 5.25 -24.17
C THR A 245 14.06 6.66 -23.73
N SER A 246 13.12 6.81 -22.81
CA SER A 246 12.69 8.08 -22.24
C SER A 246 12.57 7.98 -20.72
N ILE A 247 12.91 9.06 -20.04
CA ILE A 247 12.71 9.22 -18.60
C ILE A 247 11.60 10.23 -18.27
N LEU A 248 11.12 10.97 -19.28
CA LEU A 248 10.11 12.02 -19.12
C LEU A 248 8.89 11.71 -20.00
N TYR A 249 7.76 11.55 -19.33
CA TYR A 249 6.47 11.23 -19.93
C TYR A 249 5.47 12.34 -19.67
N VAL A 250 4.55 12.57 -20.59
CA VAL A 250 3.49 13.59 -20.48
C VAL A 250 2.14 12.99 -20.82
N ILE A 251 1.15 13.27 -19.99
CA ILE A 251 -0.26 13.05 -20.27
C ILE A 251 -0.91 14.42 -20.46
N ASP A 252 -1.56 14.61 -21.61
CA ASP A 252 -2.17 15.88 -21.96
C ASP A 252 -3.44 16.17 -21.15
N ARG A 253 -3.49 17.39 -20.64
CA ARG A 253 -4.66 17.99 -19.97
C ARG A 253 -4.81 19.43 -20.44
N PRO A 254 -5.50 19.65 -21.58
CA PRO A 254 -5.67 20.98 -22.14
C PRO A 254 -6.25 21.96 -21.11
N ASP A 255 -5.74 23.19 -21.14
CA ASP A 255 -6.16 24.29 -20.26
C ASP A 255 -5.94 24.08 -18.76
N ALA A 256 -5.18 23.07 -18.35
CA ALA A 256 -4.88 22.84 -16.95
C ALA A 256 -4.09 24.01 -16.34
N ALA A 257 -4.62 24.61 -15.26
CA ALA A 257 -3.98 25.70 -14.54
C ALA A 257 -2.77 25.20 -13.71
N GLN A 258 -2.69 23.91 -13.42
CA GLN A 258 -1.64 23.25 -12.68
C GLN A 258 -1.16 22.01 -13.41
N SER A 259 0.11 21.66 -13.20
CA SER A 259 0.64 20.36 -13.60
C SER A 259 0.84 19.47 -12.39
N VAL A 260 0.43 18.21 -12.50
CA VAL A 260 0.83 17.18 -11.54
C VAL A 260 2.15 16.58 -12.01
N ILE A 261 3.13 16.55 -11.13
CA ILE A 261 4.44 15.93 -11.35
C ILE A 261 4.52 14.74 -10.40
N VAL A 262 4.76 13.56 -10.95
CA VAL A 262 5.12 12.37 -10.18
C VAL A 262 6.39 11.76 -10.75
N ALA A 263 7.26 11.31 -9.85
CA ALA A 263 8.45 10.56 -10.26
C ALA A 263 8.55 9.29 -9.44
N GLY A 264 9.16 8.26 -9.98
CA GLY A 264 9.35 7.03 -9.23
C GLY A 264 10.41 6.12 -9.81
N CYS A 265 10.89 5.23 -8.97
CA CYS A 265 11.75 4.12 -9.36
C CYS A 265 11.52 2.92 -8.42
N PRO A 266 11.87 1.69 -8.85
CA PRO A 266 11.87 0.54 -7.97
C PRO A 266 12.92 0.72 -6.86
N ALA A 267 12.55 0.33 -5.64
CA ALA A 267 13.45 0.28 -4.49
C ALA A 267 13.40 -1.12 -3.86
N ALA A 268 14.47 -1.51 -3.17
CA ALA A 268 14.52 -2.82 -2.52
C ALA A 268 13.38 -3.04 -1.54
N ALA A 269 12.99 -4.30 -1.35
CA ALA A 269 12.03 -4.69 -0.33
C ALA A 269 12.46 -4.19 1.06
N LYS A 270 11.48 -3.95 1.92
CA LYS A 270 11.73 -3.52 3.30
C LYS A 270 12.53 -4.58 4.05
N ARG A 271 13.68 -4.19 4.60
CA ARG A 271 14.57 -5.07 5.37
C ARG A 271 14.99 -4.40 6.66
N GLU A 272 15.30 -5.18 7.68
CA GLU A 272 15.68 -4.64 8.99
C GLU A 272 16.99 -3.85 8.97
N ALA A 273 17.94 -4.26 8.15
CA ALA A 273 19.32 -3.76 8.22
C ALA A 273 19.48 -2.28 7.79
N ASP A 274 18.71 -1.82 6.81
CA ASP A 274 18.87 -0.49 6.19
C ASP A 274 17.64 0.42 6.32
N GLU A 275 16.55 -0.12 6.83
CA GLU A 275 15.27 0.59 6.86
C GLU A 275 15.30 1.88 7.69
N ALA A 276 16.01 1.88 8.82
CA ALA A 276 16.14 3.09 9.65
C ALA A 276 16.80 4.25 8.87
N ALA A 277 17.88 3.96 8.15
CA ALA A 277 18.57 4.94 7.30
C ALA A 277 17.68 5.40 6.13
N ILE A 278 16.93 4.48 5.51
CA ILE A 278 15.98 4.79 4.42
C ILE A 278 14.85 5.70 4.93
N GLN A 279 14.30 5.46 6.10
CA GLN A 279 13.25 6.30 6.69
C GLN A 279 13.77 7.69 7.08
N VAL A 280 14.99 7.79 7.62
CA VAL A 280 15.65 9.08 7.90
C VAL A 280 15.88 9.83 6.60
N MET A 281 16.42 9.18 5.58
CA MET A 281 16.62 9.74 4.23
C MET A 281 15.31 10.29 3.66
N ASN A 282 14.26 9.48 3.66
CA ASN A 282 12.96 9.90 3.15
C ASN A 282 12.37 11.08 3.94
N THR A 283 12.52 11.10 5.26
CA THR A 283 12.07 12.21 6.13
C THR A 283 12.77 13.52 5.78
N ILE A 284 14.08 13.49 5.52
CA ILE A 284 14.85 14.66 5.11
C ILE A 284 14.44 15.12 3.72
N LEU A 285 14.29 14.20 2.77
CA LEU A 285 14.04 14.54 1.37
C LEU A 285 12.63 15.07 1.13
N GLY A 286 11.58 14.35 1.57
CA GLY A 286 10.20 14.69 1.26
C GLY A 286 9.15 14.11 2.23
N GLY A 287 9.54 13.37 3.26
CA GLY A 287 8.64 12.68 4.19
C GLY A 287 8.13 13.54 5.35
N SER A 288 8.53 14.80 5.45
CA SER A 288 8.08 15.72 6.50
C SER A 288 7.71 17.09 5.94
N PHE A 289 6.99 17.88 6.73
CA PHE A 289 6.66 19.27 6.34
C PHE A 289 7.90 20.11 6.07
N THR A 290 8.93 19.95 6.89
CA THR A 290 10.20 20.68 6.79
C THR A 290 11.25 19.96 5.94
N SER A 291 10.83 19.03 5.09
CA SER A 291 11.70 18.32 4.16
C SER A 291 12.18 19.21 3.03
N ARG A 292 13.31 18.83 2.41
CA ARG A 292 13.97 19.63 1.38
C ARG A 292 13.04 20.02 0.24
N ILE A 293 12.36 19.06 -0.38
CA ILE A 293 11.50 19.36 -1.55
C ILE A 293 10.29 20.21 -1.17
N ASN A 294 9.74 20.03 0.04
CA ASN A 294 8.60 20.83 0.49
C ASN A 294 9.02 22.25 0.83
N MET A 295 10.12 22.43 1.54
CA MET A 295 10.67 23.77 1.81
C MET A 295 11.01 24.50 0.52
N ASN A 296 11.67 23.82 -0.44
CA ASN A 296 12.04 24.40 -1.72
C ASN A 296 10.80 24.86 -2.52
N LEU A 297 9.87 23.95 -2.85
CA LEU A 297 8.79 24.26 -3.77
C LEU A 297 7.62 25.03 -3.12
N ARG A 298 7.36 24.79 -1.84
CA ARG A 298 6.24 25.41 -1.14
C ARG A 298 6.64 26.69 -0.43
N GLU A 299 7.64 26.63 0.46
CA GLU A 299 7.95 27.74 1.36
C GLU A 299 8.84 28.79 0.68
N ASP A 300 9.85 28.38 -0.09
CA ASP A 300 10.79 29.33 -0.72
C ASP A 300 10.26 29.87 -2.06
N LYS A 301 9.70 29.01 -2.91
CA LYS A 301 9.29 29.36 -4.27
C LYS A 301 7.81 29.64 -4.44
N HIS A 302 6.97 29.14 -3.53
CA HIS A 302 5.50 29.30 -3.57
C HIS A 302 4.85 28.75 -4.86
N TRP A 303 5.44 27.71 -5.46
CA TRP A 303 4.95 27.10 -6.70
C TRP A 303 3.96 25.97 -6.45
N SER A 304 3.94 25.44 -5.22
CA SER A 304 3.14 24.27 -4.83
C SER A 304 2.50 24.45 -3.45
N TYR A 305 1.40 23.76 -3.21
CA TYR A 305 0.84 23.60 -1.87
C TYR A 305 1.54 22.52 -1.04
N GLY A 306 2.37 21.69 -1.67
CA GLY A 306 3.19 20.69 -1.01
C GLY A 306 3.89 19.77 -2.00
N ALA A 307 5.07 19.32 -1.61
CA ALA A 307 5.85 18.30 -2.31
C ALA A 307 6.29 17.23 -1.32
N ARG A 308 6.23 15.96 -1.72
CA ARG A 308 6.51 14.84 -0.83
C ARG A 308 7.20 13.70 -1.53
N THR A 309 7.98 12.92 -0.74
CA THR A 309 8.45 11.60 -1.13
C THR A 309 7.86 10.53 -0.21
N SER A 310 7.73 9.33 -0.73
CA SER A 310 7.26 8.16 0.02
C SER A 310 7.83 6.88 -0.55
N LEU A 311 7.86 5.82 0.27
CA LEU A 311 8.10 4.46 -0.17
C LEU A 311 6.82 3.68 0.01
N LEU A 312 6.35 3.05 -1.06
CA LEU A 312 5.17 2.18 -1.01
C LEU A 312 5.61 0.79 -0.57
N ASP A 313 5.32 0.44 0.67
CA ASP A 313 5.69 -0.85 1.25
C ASP A 313 4.90 -1.98 0.59
N MET A 314 5.61 -2.84 -0.13
CA MET A 314 5.15 -4.08 -0.74
C MET A 314 6.06 -5.22 -0.28
N ARG A 315 5.59 -6.45 -0.37
CA ARG A 315 6.34 -7.62 0.08
C ARG A 315 7.58 -7.88 -0.77
N GLY A 316 7.48 -7.59 -2.06
CA GLY A 316 8.61 -7.57 -2.98
C GLY A 316 9.27 -6.20 -3.07
N GLU A 317 9.66 -5.82 -4.27
CA GLU A 317 10.19 -4.47 -4.54
C GLU A 317 9.19 -3.39 -4.13
N ARG A 318 9.71 -2.33 -3.52
CA ARG A 318 8.94 -1.11 -3.22
C ARG A 318 8.99 -0.13 -4.39
N ALA A 319 8.07 0.82 -4.41
CA ALA A 319 8.22 2.01 -5.23
C ALA A 319 8.65 3.19 -4.36
N PHE A 320 9.77 3.82 -4.70
CA PHE A 320 10.06 5.19 -4.26
C PHE A 320 9.28 6.15 -5.15
N LEU A 321 8.55 7.06 -4.54
CA LEU A 321 7.71 8.05 -5.21
C LEU A 321 8.07 9.46 -4.74
N CYS A 322 8.08 10.39 -5.70
CA CYS A 322 8.12 11.83 -5.47
C CYS A 322 6.90 12.44 -6.15
N SER A 323 6.15 13.31 -5.48
CA SER A 323 4.93 13.90 -6.03
C SER A 323 4.71 15.34 -5.58
N THR A 324 4.20 16.16 -6.50
CA THR A 324 3.75 17.52 -6.26
C THR A 324 2.76 17.98 -7.33
N SER A 325 1.96 19.02 -7.03
CA SER A 325 1.22 19.78 -8.02
C SER A 325 1.73 21.21 -8.01
N VAL A 326 2.07 21.75 -9.17
CA VAL A 326 2.66 23.09 -9.32
C VAL A 326 1.85 23.93 -10.30
N GLN A 327 2.02 25.25 -10.26
CA GLN A 327 1.51 26.15 -11.29
C GLN A 327 2.03 25.71 -12.65
N ALA A 328 1.20 25.74 -13.70
CA ALA A 328 1.54 25.20 -15.00
C ALA A 328 2.78 25.87 -15.62
N ASP A 329 2.95 27.19 -15.42
CA ASP A 329 4.10 27.97 -15.88
C ASP A 329 5.39 27.75 -15.08
N LYS A 330 5.34 26.90 -14.06
CA LYS A 330 6.49 26.53 -13.20
C LYS A 330 6.89 25.07 -13.31
N THR A 331 6.30 24.35 -14.24
CA THR A 331 6.49 22.91 -14.36
C THR A 331 7.94 22.51 -14.65
N ALA A 332 8.57 23.16 -15.62
CA ALA A 332 9.93 22.82 -16.02
C ALA A 332 10.95 23.19 -14.92
N GLU A 333 10.77 24.34 -14.29
CA GLU A 333 11.62 24.76 -13.15
C GLU A 333 11.43 23.81 -11.96
N ALA A 334 10.19 23.42 -11.63
CA ALA A 334 9.91 22.50 -10.54
C ALA A 334 10.54 21.12 -10.79
N LEU A 335 10.51 20.62 -12.02
CA LEU A 335 11.20 19.38 -12.39
C LEU A 335 12.71 19.46 -12.15
N ARG A 336 13.37 20.60 -12.52
CA ARG A 336 14.79 20.80 -12.24
C ARG A 336 15.09 20.80 -10.74
N GLU A 337 14.28 21.52 -9.95
CA GLU A 337 14.43 21.57 -8.51
C GLU A 337 14.25 20.20 -7.86
N LEU A 338 13.17 19.48 -8.20
CA LEU A 338 12.93 18.13 -7.69
C LEU A 338 14.07 17.18 -8.03
N LYS A 339 14.54 17.18 -9.28
CA LYS A 339 15.68 16.35 -9.70
C LYS A 339 16.95 16.71 -8.94
N GLN A 340 17.21 18.00 -8.74
CA GLN A 340 18.36 18.48 -7.99
C GLN A 340 18.29 18.04 -6.52
N GLU A 341 17.13 18.12 -5.87
CA GLU A 341 16.97 17.65 -4.49
C GLU A 341 17.12 16.14 -4.37
N VAL A 342 16.43 15.38 -5.25
CA VAL A 342 16.43 13.92 -5.21
C VAL A 342 17.82 13.33 -5.49
N LEU A 343 18.49 13.81 -6.55
CA LEU A 343 19.79 13.28 -6.95
C LEU A 343 20.96 14.00 -6.25
N GLY A 344 20.78 15.26 -5.89
CA GLY A 344 21.79 16.05 -5.19
C GLY A 344 22.14 15.52 -3.81
N MET A 345 21.21 14.85 -3.13
CA MET A 345 21.46 14.19 -1.85
C MET A 345 22.58 13.13 -1.95
N GLN A 346 22.76 12.53 -3.12
CA GLN A 346 23.80 11.54 -3.41
C GLN A 346 25.11 12.17 -3.90
N ALA A 347 25.12 13.47 -4.21
CA ALA A 347 26.24 14.15 -4.88
C ALA A 347 26.59 15.50 -4.21
N GLU A 348 26.09 16.61 -4.77
CA GLU A 348 26.52 17.95 -4.37
C GLU A 348 25.87 18.44 -3.07
N ARG A 349 24.81 17.83 -2.62
CA ARG A 349 24.01 18.25 -1.46
C ARG A 349 23.82 17.11 -0.46
N PRO A 350 24.90 16.53 0.09
CA PRO A 350 24.79 15.43 1.03
C PRO A 350 23.96 15.84 2.26
N PRO A 351 23.40 14.84 3.01
CA PRO A 351 22.72 15.12 4.27
C PRO A 351 23.68 15.78 5.27
N THR A 352 23.16 16.69 6.07
CA THR A 352 23.93 17.32 7.17
C THR A 352 23.61 16.63 8.50
N ASP A 353 24.54 16.76 9.48
CA ASP A 353 24.31 16.23 10.84
C ASP A 353 23.03 16.78 11.46
N ALA A 354 22.74 18.08 11.27
CA ALA A 354 21.53 18.72 11.80
C ALA A 354 20.24 18.15 11.18
N GLU A 355 20.24 17.84 9.88
CA GLU A 355 19.08 17.19 9.22
C GLU A 355 18.86 15.76 9.72
N VAL A 356 19.95 15.00 9.89
CA VAL A 356 19.88 13.63 10.42
C VAL A 356 19.38 13.65 11.86
N GLU A 357 19.94 14.48 12.74
CA GLU A 357 19.51 14.60 14.14
C GLU A 357 18.04 14.98 14.25
N LYS A 358 17.58 15.95 13.46
CA LYS A 358 16.18 16.37 13.42
C LYS A 358 15.28 15.23 12.96
N ALA A 359 15.60 14.55 11.86
CA ALA A 359 14.79 13.48 11.31
C ALA A 359 14.72 12.27 12.27
N VAL A 360 15.84 11.89 12.89
CA VAL A 360 15.89 10.85 13.92
C VAL A 360 15.01 11.22 15.13
N THR A 361 15.08 12.47 15.57
CA THR A 361 14.26 12.98 16.67
C THR A 361 12.76 12.90 16.32
N ASP A 362 12.36 13.40 15.15
CA ASP A 362 10.97 13.40 14.68
C ASP A 362 10.43 11.98 14.57
N LEU A 363 11.18 11.06 13.98
CA LEU A 363 10.79 9.66 13.84
C LEU A 363 10.69 8.96 15.20
N THR A 364 11.67 9.16 16.08
CA THR A 364 11.70 8.54 17.42
C THR A 364 10.53 9.01 18.30
N LEU A 365 10.20 10.31 18.24
CA LEU A 365 9.07 10.86 18.99
C LEU A 365 7.71 10.30 18.51
N ARG A 366 7.57 10.05 17.22
CA ARG A 366 6.34 9.45 16.63
C ARG A 366 6.13 8.00 17.06
N LEU A 367 7.19 7.25 17.40
CA LEU A 367 7.07 5.85 17.81
C LEU A 367 6.22 5.69 19.06
N GLY A 368 6.23 6.67 19.99
CA GLY A 368 5.40 6.64 21.19
C GLY A 368 3.91 6.45 20.89
N GLY A 369 3.39 7.14 19.86
CA GLY A 369 2.00 7.05 19.44
C GLY A 369 1.66 5.80 18.61
N GLN A 370 2.67 5.15 18.01
CA GLN A 370 2.44 3.98 17.14
C GLN A 370 2.01 2.71 17.87
N TRP A 371 2.12 2.67 19.21
CA TRP A 371 1.80 1.48 20.00
C TRP A 371 0.82 1.78 21.14
N GLU A 372 0.28 3.01 21.19
CA GLU A 372 -0.65 3.43 22.25
C GLU A 372 -2.05 2.85 22.06
N THR A 373 -2.55 2.86 20.83
CA THR A 373 -3.92 2.44 20.56
C THR A 373 -4.00 0.99 20.10
N LEU A 374 -5.14 0.36 20.31
CA LEU A 374 -5.41 -0.99 19.85
C LEU A 374 -5.27 -1.09 18.31
N SER A 375 -5.75 -0.08 17.58
CA SER A 375 -5.62 0.00 16.12
C SER A 375 -4.16 0.03 15.69
N ALA A 376 -3.34 0.86 16.33
CA ALA A 376 -1.92 0.99 16.00
C ALA A 376 -1.16 -0.34 16.21
N VAL A 377 -1.47 -1.07 17.30
CA VAL A 377 -0.91 -2.42 17.51
C VAL A 377 -1.37 -3.38 16.40
N GLY A 378 -2.66 -3.37 16.06
CA GLY A 378 -3.20 -4.16 14.95
C GLY A 378 -2.51 -3.88 13.61
N ASP A 379 -2.24 -2.61 13.30
CA ASP A 379 -1.56 -2.19 12.06
C ASP A 379 -0.10 -2.71 12.02
N VAL A 380 0.62 -2.64 13.15
CA VAL A 380 1.97 -3.22 13.27
C VAL A 380 1.94 -4.74 13.04
N MET A 381 0.98 -5.45 13.67
CA MET A 381 0.83 -6.90 13.46
C MET A 381 0.57 -7.25 12.01
N GLN A 382 -0.33 -6.52 11.35
CA GLN A 382 -0.61 -6.69 9.93
C GLN A 382 0.63 -6.40 9.07
N GLN A 383 1.41 -5.37 9.41
CA GLN A 383 2.64 -5.04 8.69
C GLN A 383 3.69 -6.15 8.83
N VAL A 384 3.89 -6.71 10.06
CA VAL A 384 4.77 -7.86 10.30
C VAL A 384 4.39 -9.04 9.41
N VAL A 385 3.11 -9.39 9.39
CA VAL A 385 2.61 -10.53 8.60
C VAL A 385 2.71 -10.25 7.09
N ARG A 386 2.24 -9.10 6.65
CA ARG A 386 2.17 -8.73 5.23
C ARG A 386 3.55 -8.64 4.60
N LEU A 387 4.51 -8.02 5.29
CA LEU A 387 5.86 -7.80 4.76
C LEU A 387 6.85 -8.91 5.13
N GLY A 388 6.44 -9.85 5.99
CA GLY A 388 7.31 -10.92 6.47
C GLY A 388 8.44 -10.45 7.37
N LEU A 389 8.20 -9.38 8.15
CA LEU A 389 9.17 -8.82 9.08
C LEU A 389 9.28 -9.69 10.34
N SER A 390 10.42 -9.59 11.05
CA SER A 390 10.54 -10.19 12.38
C SER A 390 9.86 -9.30 13.43
N GLU A 391 9.49 -9.90 14.57
CA GLU A 391 8.98 -9.12 15.71
C GLU A 391 10.05 -8.22 16.33
N SER A 392 11.32 -8.61 16.22
CA SER A 392 12.47 -7.84 16.68
C SER A 392 12.63 -6.52 15.95
N TYR A 393 12.16 -6.45 14.69
CA TYR A 393 12.21 -5.23 13.89
C TYR A 393 11.65 -4.02 14.64
N PHE A 394 10.42 -4.13 15.16
CA PHE A 394 9.80 -3.00 15.86
C PHE A 394 10.38 -2.75 17.24
N ARG A 395 10.87 -3.80 17.94
CA ARG A 395 11.49 -3.65 19.27
C ARG A 395 12.83 -2.93 19.20
N GLY A 396 13.64 -3.22 18.17
CA GLY A 396 14.95 -2.58 17.95
C GLY A 396 14.90 -1.27 17.18
N TYR A 397 13.74 -0.92 16.60
CA TYR A 397 13.66 0.15 15.61
C TYR A 397 14.03 1.53 16.16
N ALA A 398 13.64 1.86 17.39
CA ALA A 398 14.02 3.12 18.04
C ALA A 398 15.54 3.24 18.25
N GLU A 399 16.22 2.14 18.57
CA GLU A 399 17.67 2.10 18.72
C GLU A 399 18.36 2.18 17.35
N ALA A 400 17.85 1.45 16.37
CA ALA A 400 18.32 1.54 14.98
C ALA A 400 18.24 2.98 14.44
N LEU A 401 17.13 3.69 14.67
CA LEU A 401 16.99 5.10 14.28
C LEU A 401 18.06 6.00 14.93
N ARG A 402 18.31 5.83 16.25
CA ARG A 402 19.30 6.64 16.96
C ARG A 402 20.73 6.35 16.52
N GLY A 403 20.98 5.17 15.96
CA GLY A 403 22.27 4.78 15.42
C GLY A 403 22.57 5.29 14.00
N VAL A 404 21.57 5.87 13.32
CA VAL A 404 21.74 6.34 11.93
C VAL A 404 22.69 7.53 11.85
N THR A 405 23.64 7.43 10.94
CA THR A 405 24.68 8.46 10.67
C THR A 405 24.49 9.10 9.29
N VAL A 406 25.15 10.22 9.03
CA VAL A 406 25.16 10.88 7.71
C VAL A 406 25.62 9.94 6.60
N PRO A 407 26.69 9.13 6.73
CA PRO A 407 27.06 8.13 5.73
C PRO A 407 25.97 7.12 5.43
N ASP A 408 25.20 6.66 6.44
CA ASP A 408 24.11 5.70 6.26
C ASP A 408 22.98 6.33 5.43
N VAL A 409 22.62 7.57 5.72
CA VAL A 409 21.59 8.31 4.97
C VAL A 409 22.03 8.58 3.52
N TRP A 410 23.30 8.90 3.32
CA TRP A 410 23.87 9.08 1.99
C TRP A 410 23.81 7.77 1.17
N ALA A 411 24.21 6.65 1.77
CA ALA A 411 24.14 5.34 1.16
C ALA A 411 22.68 4.93 0.85
N ALA A 412 21.75 5.22 1.76
CA ALA A 412 20.33 4.97 1.55
C ALA A 412 19.78 5.78 0.37
N ALA A 413 20.16 7.05 0.22
CA ALA A 413 19.76 7.87 -0.92
C ALA A 413 20.25 7.29 -2.25
N ALA A 414 21.50 6.85 -2.32
CA ALA A 414 22.08 6.24 -3.51
C ALA A 414 21.40 4.87 -3.85
N HIS A 415 20.96 4.14 -2.83
CA HIS A 415 20.31 2.84 -3.01
C HIS A 415 18.83 2.96 -3.42
N VAL A 416 18.13 3.96 -2.92
CA VAL A 416 16.68 4.14 -3.10
C VAL A 416 16.37 4.95 -4.35
N ALA A 417 16.91 6.15 -4.50
CA ALA A 417 16.59 7.07 -5.58
C ALA A 417 17.59 6.97 -6.74
N ARG A 418 17.64 5.80 -7.38
CA ARG A 418 18.62 5.49 -8.44
C ARG A 418 18.32 6.32 -9.70
N ALA A 419 19.29 7.18 -10.09
CA ALA A 419 19.15 8.10 -11.20
C ALA A 419 18.79 7.41 -12.54
N GLU A 420 19.39 6.25 -12.80
CA GLU A 420 19.20 5.46 -14.02
C GLU A 420 17.82 4.78 -14.12
N SER A 421 17.12 4.67 -12.99
CA SER A 421 15.82 4.00 -12.90
C SER A 421 14.67 5.00 -12.70
N LEU A 422 14.98 6.26 -12.39
CA LEU A 422 13.98 7.27 -12.07
C LEU A 422 13.23 7.71 -13.31
N VAL A 423 11.91 7.56 -13.29
CA VAL A 423 11.00 8.05 -14.35
C VAL A 423 10.20 9.23 -13.85
N TRP A 424 9.90 10.16 -14.74
CA TRP A 424 9.13 11.36 -14.48
C TRP A 424 7.88 11.36 -15.35
N LEU A 425 6.74 11.60 -14.75
CA LEU A 425 5.45 11.73 -15.42
C LEU A 425 4.84 13.08 -15.05
N VAL A 426 4.46 13.83 -16.06
CA VAL A 426 3.78 15.11 -15.94
C VAL A 426 2.38 14.99 -16.50
N VAL A 427 1.39 15.42 -15.76
CA VAL A 427 0.00 15.54 -16.24
C VAL A 427 -0.34 17.03 -16.29
N GLY A 428 -0.53 17.59 -17.49
CA GLY A 428 -0.74 19.03 -17.68
C GLY A 428 -0.97 19.41 -19.14
N ASP A 429 -1.09 20.71 -19.41
CA ASP A 429 -1.36 21.24 -20.74
C ASP A 429 -0.14 21.08 -21.67
N ARG A 430 -0.21 20.11 -22.56
CA ARG A 430 0.85 19.79 -23.54
C ARG A 430 1.31 21.02 -24.33
N ALA A 431 0.37 21.84 -24.79
CA ALA A 431 0.69 22.95 -25.69
C ALA A 431 1.61 23.98 -25.01
N ARG A 432 1.49 24.13 -23.69
CA ARG A 432 2.33 25.01 -22.88
C ARG A 432 3.63 24.31 -22.46
N LEU A 433 3.53 23.04 -22.06
CA LEU A 433 4.63 22.33 -21.40
C LEU A 433 5.70 21.82 -22.36
N LEU A 434 5.32 21.30 -23.53
CA LEU A 434 6.23 20.54 -24.39
C LEU A 434 7.52 21.29 -24.76
N PRO A 435 7.49 22.58 -25.18
CA PRO A 435 8.72 23.31 -25.52
C PRO A 435 9.68 23.45 -24.35
N GLU A 436 9.16 23.69 -23.16
CA GLU A 436 9.96 23.87 -21.95
C GLU A 436 10.53 22.55 -21.42
N LEU A 437 9.76 21.45 -21.56
CA LEU A 437 10.19 20.11 -21.19
C LEU A 437 11.28 19.57 -22.13
N GLU A 438 11.17 19.81 -23.43
CA GLU A 438 12.23 19.50 -24.40
C GLU A 438 13.50 20.28 -24.11
N ALA A 439 13.39 21.55 -23.72
CA ALA A 439 14.51 22.40 -23.35
C ALA A 439 15.24 21.96 -22.06
N LEU A 440 14.68 21.02 -21.27
CA LEU A 440 15.37 20.39 -20.13
C LEU A 440 16.59 19.56 -20.58
N GLY A 441 16.55 19.03 -21.80
CA GLY A 441 17.64 18.20 -22.33
C GLY A 441 17.77 16.82 -21.63
N TRP A 442 16.67 16.30 -21.04
CA TRP A 442 16.69 15.00 -20.34
C TRP A 442 16.47 13.80 -21.28
N GLY A 443 16.44 14.03 -22.57
CA GLY A 443 16.11 13.06 -23.60
C GLY A 443 14.74 13.33 -24.22
N PRO A 444 14.22 12.40 -25.03
CA PRO A 444 12.92 12.56 -25.68
C PRO A 444 11.78 12.61 -24.66
N VAL A 445 10.83 13.50 -24.88
CA VAL A 445 9.56 13.56 -24.14
C VAL A 445 8.56 12.62 -24.80
N THR A 446 8.07 11.63 -24.07
CA THR A 446 7.10 10.64 -24.58
C THR A 446 5.68 11.01 -24.16
N MET A 447 4.78 11.15 -25.14
CA MET A 447 3.36 11.36 -24.88
C MET A 447 2.68 10.03 -24.55
N LEU A 448 1.80 10.05 -23.55
CA LEU A 448 0.97 8.91 -23.14
C LEU A 448 -0.47 9.37 -22.96
N ASP A 449 -1.40 8.42 -23.09
CA ASP A 449 -2.79 8.58 -22.64
C ASP A 449 -2.98 7.94 -21.25
N ALA A 450 -4.22 8.00 -20.74
CA ALA A 450 -4.57 7.44 -19.43
C ALA A 450 -4.50 5.90 -19.35
N GLU A 451 -4.40 5.22 -20.50
CA GLU A 451 -4.24 3.76 -20.61
C GLU A 451 -2.82 3.37 -21.05
N MET A 452 -1.89 4.32 -21.09
CA MET A 452 -0.51 4.15 -21.57
C MET A 452 -0.38 3.78 -23.05
N SER A 453 -1.40 3.95 -23.86
CA SER A 453 -1.25 3.89 -25.29
C SER A 453 -0.41 5.10 -25.77
N GLN A 454 0.49 4.87 -26.71
CA GLN A 454 1.11 5.99 -27.42
C GLN A 454 0.07 6.56 -28.38
N PRO A 455 -0.18 7.86 -28.37
CA PRO A 455 -1.14 8.49 -29.28
C PRO A 455 -0.70 8.44 -30.73
#